data_0a15e6c7c30e1e8d1bb76db6ffdc8561
#
_entry.id   0a15e6c7c30e1e8d1bb76db6ffdc8561
#
_cell.length_a   1.000
_cell.length_b   1.000
_cell.length_c   1.000
_cell.angle_alpha   90.00
_cell.angle_beta   90.00
_cell.angle_gamma   90.00
#
_symmetry.space_group_name_H-M   'P 1'
#
loop_
_entity.id
_entity.type
_entity.pdbx_description
1 polymer ?
#
loop_
_entity_poly.entity_id
_entity_poly.type
_entity_poly.pdbx_seq_one_letter_code
_entity_poly.pdbx_strand_id
1 'polypeptide(L)'
;MPGEFSRRDFLQTSGAALAAAGSSSLANHSNAIDEPFAARQERRRKELWGLLGDLPWNHRPEPPRLVSREDHDGYVLERLVLDLNGQEPVPAVLLIPKKRAERAPGLLFIHWHAGMYDLGKEQLVRGVKAQPAYAPVLAEKGIVTLAIDSWCFGERKHEQDGGQGEQDAFKLMLWRGQVLYGMMMFDEFRAMDYLAGRPEVDASRLGAFGMSMGSTKAWWLAALDPRVKVCMDVCCLTDYEELIRTHALKDHGIYYYVPALLKHFQTADINELIVPRAHLSVNGRRDPLTPPAGVEKIRDRLMPLYREYGKEEDCRIELFDCEHVELPEMRKVILEWMDRELVG
;
A
#
# COMPACT_ATOMS: atom_id res chain seq x y z
N MET A 1 2.79 18.74 53.30
CA MET A 1 3.88 17.97 52.70
C MET A 1 3.24 16.75 52.02
N PRO A 2 3.11 16.67 50.69
CA PRO A 2 2.62 15.44 50.05
C PRO A 2 3.80 14.47 49.92
N GLY A 3 3.55 13.18 50.29
CA GLY A 3 4.53 12.12 50.31
C GLY A 3 4.99 11.72 48.91
N GLU A 4 6.28 11.48 48.77
CA GLU A 4 6.94 10.99 47.56
C GLU A 4 6.45 9.57 47.22
N PHE A 5 5.83 9.39 46.05
CA PHE A 5 5.55 8.07 45.51
C PHE A 5 6.89 7.42 45.03
N SER A 6 7.24 6.29 45.67
CA SER A 6 8.47 5.58 45.32
C SER A 6 8.28 4.64 44.11
N ARG A 7 9.37 4.41 43.35
CA ARG A 7 9.39 3.45 42.26
C ARG A 7 8.99 2.01 42.63
N ARG A 8 9.04 1.66 43.90
CA ARG A 8 8.62 0.34 44.42
C ARG A 8 7.10 0.18 44.43
N ASP A 9 6.34 1.26 44.65
CA ASP A 9 4.88 1.21 44.72
C ASP A 9 4.26 1.03 43.32
N PHE A 10 4.96 1.52 42.29
CA PHE A 10 4.54 1.34 40.89
C PHE A 10 4.70 -0.13 40.39
N LEU A 11 5.70 -0.85 40.89
CA LEU A 11 5.96 -2.23 40.46
C LEU A 11 5.06 -3.26 41.18
N GLN A 12 4.51 -2.93 42.36
CA GLN A 12 3.61 -3.84 43.08
C GLN A 12 2.17 -3.80 42.59
N THR A 13 1.71 -2.67 42.05
CA THR A 13 0.39 -2.56 41.42
C THR A 13 0.31 -3.17 39.99
N SER A 14 1.44 -3.34 39.32
CA SER A 14 1.50 -3.97 37.97
C SER A 14 1.47 -5.50 38.02
N GLY A 15 1.78 -6.13 39.13
CA GLY A 15 1.84 -7.60 39.26
C GLY A 15 0.47 -8.29 39.40
N ALA A 16 -0.55 -7.59 39.86
CA ALA A 16 -1.88 -8.16 40.06
C ALA A 16 -2.76 -8.10 38.77
N ALA A 17 -2.45 -7.19 37.85
CA ALA A 17 -3.19 -7.07 36.60
C ALA A 17 -2.72 -8.08 35.52
N LEU A 18 -1.49 -8.60 35.63
CA LEU A 18 -0.95 -9.59 34.69
C LEU A 18 -1.46 -11.03 34.92
N ALA A 19 -1.94 -11.33 36.14
CA ALA A 19 -2.45 -12.68 36.47
C ALA A 19 -3.90 -12.90 35.95
N ALA A 20 -4.68 -11.86 35.70
CA ALA A 20 -6.05 -11.95 35.17
C ALA A 20 -6.13 -11.97 33.65
N ALA A 21 -5.09 -11.51 32.94
CA ALA A 21 -5.02 -11.52 31.46
C ALA A 21 -4.52 -12.84 30.89
N GLY A 22 -3.89 -13.70 31.71
CA GLY A 22 -3.31 -14.97 31.27
C GLY A 22 -4.33 -16.10 31.06
N SER A 23 -5.53 -16.01 31.60
CA SER A 23 -6.55 -17.09 31.50
C SER A 23 -7.53 -16.90 30.33
N SER A 24 -7.63 -15.74 29.72
CA SER A 24 -8.47 -15.50 28.55
C SER A 24 -7.75 -15.73 27.21
N SER A 25 -6.42 -15.78 27.20
CA SER A 25 -5.62 -16.02 25.98
C SER A 25 -5.59 -17.50 25.57
N LEU A 26 -5.72 -18.45 26.48
CA LEU A 26 -5.69 -19.89 26.19
C LEU A 26 -7.02 -20.43 25.63
N ALA A 27 -8.14 -19.75 25.87
CA ALA A 27 -9.44 -20.16 25.33
C ALA A 27 -9.66 -19.76 23.86
N ASN A 28 -8.92 -18.76 23.37
CA ASN A 28 -9.02 -18.31 21.97
C ASN A 28 -8.15 -19.12 20.99
N HIS A 29 -7.20 -19.94 21.46
CA HIS A 29 -6.32 -20.72 20.59
C HIS A 29 -6.97 -22.03 20.12
N SER A 30 -8.00 -22.55 20.79
CA SER A 30 -8.65 -23.80 20.42
C SER A 30 -9.69 -23.64 19.28
N ASN A 31 -10.21 -22.44 19.03
CA ASN A 31 -11.19 -22.19 17.96
C ASN A 31 -10.55 -21.80 16.60
N ALA A 32 -9.22 -21.70 16.54
CA ALA A 32 -8.51 -21.26 15.32
C ALA A 32 -8.22 -22.40 14.33
N ILE A 33 -8.41 -23.66 14.74
CA ILE A 33 -7.98 -24.83 13.97
C ILE A 33 -9.01 -25.20 12.87
N ASP A 34 -10.27 -24.77 12.99
CA ASP A 34 -11.35 -25.08 12.04
C ASP A 34 -11.89 -23.85 11.25
N GLU A 35 -11.28 -22.67 11.40
CA GLU A 35 -11.76 -21.48 10.68
C GLU A 35 -11.38 -21.56 9.20
N PRO A 36 -12.35 -21.50 8.24
CA PRO A 36 -12.03 -21.46 6.82
C PRO A 36 -11.09 -20.29 6.48
N PHE A 37 -10.15 -20.51 5.56
CA PHE A 37 -9.11 -19.53 5.20
C PHE A 37 -9.71 -18.17 4.83
N ALA A 38 -10.77 -18.14 4.03
CA ALA A 38 -11.45 -16.89 3.65
C ALA A 38 -12.04 -16.13 4.85
N ALA A 39 -12.61 -16.84 5.82
CA ALA A 39 -13.14 -16.22 7.05
C ALA A 39 -12.00 -15.65 7.92
N ARG A 40 -10.88 -16.39 8.02
CA ARG A 40 -9.65 -15.92 8.67
C ARG A 40 -9.12 -14.67 8.01
N GLN A 41 -9.04 -14.63 6.67
CA GLN A 41 -8.60 -13.44 5.94
C GLN A 41 -9.50 -12.24 6.23
N GLU A 42 -10.82 -12.40 6.22
CA GLU A 42 -11.76 -11.30 6.48
C GLU A 42 -11.62 -10.76 7.92
N ARG A 43 -11.50 -11.64 8.92
CA ARG A 43 -11.24 -11.25 10.31
C ARG A 43 -9.90 -10.51 10.45
N ARG A 44 -8.84 -11.04 9.85
CA ARG A 44 -7.50 -10.44 9.89
C ARG A 44 -7.46 -9.09 9.15
N ARG A 45 -8.21 -8.95 8.05
CA ARG A 45 -8.33 -7.68 7.32
C ARG A 45 -8.99 -6.60 8.18
N LYS A 46 -10.05 -6.94 8.93
CA LYS A 46 -10.67 -6.01 9.88
C LYS A 46 -9.73 -5.62 11.00
N GLU A 47 -8.95 -6.57 11.52
CA GLU A 47 -7.91 -6.30 12.52
C GLU A 47 -6.85 -5.36 11.97
N LEU A 48 -6.37 -5.59 10.74
CA LEU A 48 -5.37 -4.74 10.08
C LEU A 48 -5.88 -3.31 9.89
N TRP A 49 -7.12 -3.13 9.43
CA TRP A 49 -7.77 -1.81 9.37
C TRP A 49 -7.84 -1.15 10.74
N GLY A 50 -8.11 -1.90 11.80
CA GLY A 50 -8.18 -1.39 13.18
C GLY A 50 -6.84 -0.84 13.71
N LEU A 51 -5.69 -1.28 13.15
CA LEU A 51 -4.37 -0.75 13.53
C LEU A 51 -4.03 0.58 12.86
N LEU A 52 -4.79 0.99 11.84
CA LEU A 52 -4.52 2.19 11.05
C LEU A 52 -5.07 3.50 11.67
N GLY A 53 -5.54 3.44 12.92
CA GLY A 53 -6.03 4.60 13.67
C GLY A 53 -7.47 5.00 13.29
N ASP A 54 -7.86 6.18 13.75
CA ASP A 54 -9.19 6.72 13.50
C ASP A 54 -9.29 7.21 12.04
N LEU A 55 -10.08 6.49 11.24
CA LEU A 55 -10.28 6.76 9.83
C LEU A 55 -11.69 7.35 9.56
N PRO A 56 -11.84 8.24 8.58
CA PRO A 56 -13.09 8.95 8.34
C PRO A 56 -14.12 8.09 7.55
N TRP A 57 -14.48 6.91 8.03
CA TRP A 57 -15.40 5.99 7.37
C TRP A 57 -16.79 6.57 7.10
N ASN A 58 -17.23 7.54 7.93
CA ASN A 58 -18.54 8.18 7.79
C ASN A 58 -18.53 9.36 6.82
N HIS A 59 -17.37 9.72 6.27
CA HIS A 59 -17.26 10.79 5.29
C HIS A 59 -18.01 10.41 4.00
N ARG A 60 -18.78 11.36 3.46
CA ARG A 60 -19.46 11.24 2.18
C ARG A 60 -18.77 12.16 1.18
N PRO A 61 -18.07 11.60 0.16
CA PRO A 61 -17.34 12.40 -0.80
C PRO A 61 -18.26 13.35 -1.57
N GLU A 62 -17.78 14.58 -1.75
CA GLU A 62 -18.34 15.49 -2.73
C GLU A 62 -17.99 15.04 -4.17
N PRO A 63 -18.77 15.46 -5.18
CA PRO A 63 -18.47 15.15 -6.56
C PRO A 63 -17.05 15.61 -6.95
N PRO A 64 -16.31 14.82 -7.76
CA PRO A 64 -14.97 15.16 -8.20
C PRO A 64 -14.96 16.46 -8.99
N ARG A 65 -13.98 17.33 -8.75
CA ARG A 65 -13.81 18.57 -9.51
C ARG A 65 -12.78 18.36 -10.62
N LEU A 66 -13.20 18.50 -11.87
CA LEU A 66 -12.31 18.52 -13.03
C LEU A 66 -11.58 19.87 -13.07
N VAL A 67 -10.24 19.83 -13.08
CA VAL A 67 -9.36 21.00 -13.17
C VAL A 67 -8.99 21.29 -14.62
N SER A 68 -8.51 20.26 -15.33
CA SER A 68 -8.18 20.33 -16.76
C SER A 68 -8.32 18.99 -17.45
N ARG A 69 -8.41 19.03 -18.76
CA ARG A 69 -8.40 17.86 -19.64
C ARG A 69 -7.39 18.10 -20.75
N GLU A 70 -6.40 17.24 -20.83
CA GLU A 70 -5.26 17.36 -21.75
C GLU A 70 -5.35 16.22 -22.77
N ASP A 71 -5.27 16.56 -24.05
CA ASP A 71 -5.32 15.58 -25.14
C ASP A 71 -3.89 15.23 -25.58
N HIS A 72 -3.50 13.99 -25.30
CA HIS A 72 -2.22 13.39 -25.70
C HIS A 72 -2.43 12.42 -26.86
N ASP A 73 -1.36 12.00 -27.53
CA ASP A 73 -1.45 11.15 -28.73
C ASP A 73 -2.22 9.82 -28.46
N GLY A 74 -1.89 9.10 -27.40
CA GLY A 74 -2.51 7.79 -27.08
C GLY A 74 -3.62 7.85 -26.02
N TYR A 75 -3.81 8.96 -25.31
CA TYR A 75 -4.70 9.04 -24.16
C TYR A 75 -5.20 10.47 -23.91
N VAL A 76 -6.23 10.57 -23.09
CA VAL A 76 -6.68 11.81 -22.45
C VAL A 76 -6.24 11.76 -21.00
N LEU A 77 -5.67 12.86 -20.49
CA LEU A 77 -5.31 13.03 -19.09
C LEU A 77 -6.28 14.02 -18.44
N GLU A 78 -7.07 13.58 -17.48
CA GLU A 78 -7.91 14.44 -16.64
C GLU A 78 -7.16 14.77 -15.36
N ARG A 79 -7.03 16.07 -15.04
CA ARG A 79 -6.57 16.53 -13.73
C ARG A 79 -7.77 16.79 -12.87
N LEU A 80 -7.78 16.18 -11.69
CA LEU A 80 -8.93 16.15 -10.81
C LEU A 80 -8.54 16.59 -9.40
N VAL A 81 -9.52 17.06 -8.66
CA VAL A 81 -9.46 17.14 -7.20
C VAL A 81 -10.59 16.30 -6.65
N LEU A 82 -10.22 15.31 -5.84
CA LEU A 82 -11.13 14.37 -5.20
C LEU A 82 -11.30 14.74 -3.73
N ASP A 83 -12.49 14.50 -3.19
CA ASP A 83 -12.77 14.57 -1.76
C ASP A 83 -12.85 13.14 -1.21
N LEU A 84 -11.71 12.59 -0.77
CA LEU A 84 -11.62 11.20 -0.34
C LEU A 84 -11.80 11.02 1.17
N ASN A 85 -11.39 12.03 1.96
CA ASN A 85 -11.27 11.90 3.42
C ASN A 85 -11.95 13.02 4.22
N GLY A 86 -12.45 14.08 3.57
CA GLY A 86 -13.11 15.21 4.22
C GLY A 86 -12.19 16.11 5.06
N GLN A 87 -10.88 15.87 5.03
CA GLN A 87 -9.91 16.67 5.79
C GLN A 87 -9.11 17.61 4.88
N GLU A 88 -8.71 17.12 3.71
CA GLU A 88 -8.06 17.95 2.71
C GLU A 88 -8.36 17.45 1.28
N PRO A 89 -8.34 18.34 0.28
CA PRO A 89 -8.49 17.96 -1.12
C PRO A 89 -7.39 16.99 -1.56
N VAL A 90 -7.73 16.01 -2.39
CA VAL A 90 -6.81 15.03 -2.94
C VAL A 90 -6.65 15.25 -4.45
N PRO A 91 -5.56 15.91 -4.89
CA PRO A 91 -5.25 16.05 -6.30
C PRO A 91 -4.96 14.70 -6.94
N ALA A 92 -5.49 14.51 -8.16
CA ALA A 92 -5.39 13.26 -8.89
C ALA A 92 -5.17 13.50 -10.38
N VAL A 93 -4.62 12.51 -11.08
CA VAL A 93 -4.62 12.41 -12.54
C VAL A 93 -5.28 11.09 -12.95
N LEU A 94 -6.19 11.19 -13.92
CA LEU A 94 -6.85 10.03 -14.53
C LEU A 94 -6.43 9.96 -16.01
N LEU A 95 -5.74 8.90 -16.35
CA LEU A 95 -5.37 8.57 -17.72
C LEU A 95 -6.45 7.69 -18.32
N ILE A 96 -7.03 8.13 -19.45
CA ILE A 96 -8.05 7.41 -20.19
C ILE A 96 -7.50 7.09 -21.59
N PRO A 97 -7.16 5.83 -21.90
CA PRO A 97 -6.67 5.46 -23.22
C PRO A 97 -7.69 5.77 -24.31
N LYS A 98 -7.23 6.31 -25.45
CA LYS A 98 -8.09 6.53 -26.63
C LYS A 98 -8.50 5.21 -27.28
N LYS A 99 -7.58 4.24 -27.29
CA LYS A 99 -7.82 2.88 -27.76
C LYS A 99 -7.99 1.96 -26.57
N ARG A 100 -9.22 1.54 -26.29
CA ARG A 100 -9.56 0.65 -25.18
C ARG A 100 -10.87 -0.10 -25.48
N ALA A 101 -11.15 -1.13 -24.69
CA ALA A 101 -12.49 -1.72 -24.61
C ALA A 101 -13.50 -0.68 -24.06
N GLU A 102 -14.78 -0.87 -24.29
CA GLU A 102 -15.84 0.00 -23.76
C GLU A 102 -15.69 0.14 -22.23
N ARG A 103 -15.51 -0.99 -21.54
CA ARG A 103 -15.09 -1.06 -20.14
C ARG A 103 -13.72 -1.73 -20.05
N ALA A 104 -12.74 -0.94 -19.67
CA ALA A 104 -11.33 -1.32 -19.64
C ALA A 104 -10.88 -1.72 -18.22
N PRO A 105 -9.78 -2.44 -18.08
CA PRO A 105 -9.15 -2.64 -16.77
C PRO A 105 -8.84 -1.30 -16.10
N GLY A 106 -8.98 -1.27 -14.76
CA GLY A 106 -8.62 -0.11 -13.94
C GLY A 106 -7.35 -0.37 -13.14
N LEU A 107 -6.41 0.56 -13.14
CA LEU A 107 -5.17 0.48 -12.37
C LEU A 107 -5.02 1.70 -11.46
N LEU A 108 -4.77 1.47 -10.17
CA LEU A 108 -4.29 2.51 -9.28
C LEU A 108 -2.76 2.50 -9.30
N PHE A 109 -2.18 3.56 -9.88
CA PHE A 109 -0.74 3.80 -9.89
C PHE A 109 -0.36 4.59 -8.65
N ILE A 110 0.49 4.01 -7.80
CA ILE A 110 0.87 4.58 -6.52
C ILE A 110 2.32 5.06 -6.59
N HIS A 111 2.53 6.36 -6.44
CA HIS A 111 3.84 6.97 -6.56
C HIS A 111 4.78 6.61 -5.40
N TRP A 112 6.08 6.74 -5.63
CA TRP A 112 7.11 6.49 -4.64
C TRP A 112 7.40 7.72 -3.76
N HIS A 113 8.34 7.56 -2.82
CA HIS A 113 8.78 8.61 -1.91
C HIS A 113 10.08 9.29 -2.38
N ALA A 114 11.20 8.61 -2.24
CA ALA A 114 12.57 9.02 -2.61
C ALA A 114 12.96 10.45 -2.20
N GLY A 115 12.28 11.06 -1.22
CA GLY A 115 12.46 12.47 -0.88
C GLY A 115 11.95 13.46 -1.95
N MET A 116 11.26 12.97 -2.97
CA MET A 116 10.75 13.80 -4.09
C MET A 116 9.35 14.32 -3.80
N TYR A 117 9.22 15.12 -2.76
CA TYR A 117 7.93 15.61 -2.26
C TYR A 117 7.15 16.44 -3.27
N ASP A 118 7.81 17.04 -4.27
CA ASP A 118 7.16 17.86 -5.30
C ASP A 118 6.56 17.04 -6.45
N LEU A 119 6.86 15.74 -6.54
CA LEU A 119 6.50 14.95 -7.72
C LEU A 119 5.11 14.31 -7.60
N GLY A 120 4.85 13.57 -6.51
CA GLY A 120 3.57 12.91 -6.27
C GLY A 120 3.04 12.13 -7.49
N LYS A 121 1.76 12.29 -7.80
CA LYS A 121 1.05 11.68 -8.94
C LYS A 121 1.66 11.95 -10.32
N GLU A 122 2.43 13.04 -10.45
CA GLU A 122 3.09 13.37 -11.72
C GLU A 122 4.13 12.31 -12.14
N GLN A 123 4.54 11.44 -11.23
CA GLN A 123 5.42 10.32 -11.55
C GLN A 123 4.83 9.40 -12.62
N LEU A 124 3.51 9.22 -12.66
CA LEU A 124 2.84 8.45 -13.72
C LEU A 124 3.21 8.95 -15.12
N VAL A 125 3.24 10.28 -15.29
CA VAL A 125 3.43 10.96 -16.59
C VAL A 125 4.88 11.27 -16.87
N ARG A 126 5.63 11.74 -15.86
CA ARG A 126 7.01 12.20 -16.02
C ARG A 126 8.03 11.09 -15.80
N GLY A 127 7.71 10.12 -14.94
CA GLY A 127 8.67 9.13 -14.48
C GLY A 127 9.84 9.78 -13.73
N VAL A 128 10.81 8.98 -13.42
CA VAL A 128 12.09 9.38 -12.80
C VAL A 128 13.20 8.45 -13.29
N LYS A 129 14.48 8.81 -13.02
CA LYS A 129 15.62 7.99 -13.48
C LYS A 129 15.53 6.53 -13.07
N ALA A 130 15.06 6.25 -11.84
CA ALA A 130 14.93 4.89 -11.30
C ALA A 130 13.66 4.16 -11.74
N GLN A 131 12.66 4.87 -12.27
CA GLN A 131 11.42 4.32 -12.82
C GLN A 131 10.91 5.19 -13.96
N PRO A 132 11.06 4.77 -15.22
CA PRO A 132 10.55 5.52 -16.37
C PRO A 132 9.01 5.66 -16.31
N ALA A 133 8.47 6.73 -16.93
CA ALA A 133 7.03 7.00 -16.99
C ALA A 133 6.23 5.79 -17.47
N TYR A 134 5.06 5.59 -16.86
CA TYR A 134 4.15 4.50 -17.21
C TYR A 134 2.98 4.93 -18.09
N ALA A 135 2.64 6.23 -18.13
CA ALA A 135 1.49 6.73 -18.87
C ALA A 135 1.43 6.25 -20.34
N PRO A 136 2.50 6.33 -21.15
CA PRO A 136 2.43 5.89 -22.55
C PRO A 136 2.12 4.39 -22.70
N VAL A 137 2.81 3.54 -21.93
CA VAL A 137 2.66 2.09 -22.04
C VAL A 137 1.32 1.60 -21.48
N LEU A 138 0.80 2.21 -20.42
CA LEU A 138 -0.52 1.89 -19.88
C LEU A 138 -1.63 2.31 -20.85
N ALA A 139 -1.46 3.46 -21.51
CA ALA A 139 -2.36 3.89 -22.57
C ALA A 139 -2.36 2.92 -23.76
N GLU A 140 -1.19 2.46 -24.20
CA GLU A 140 -1.05 1.46 -25.27
C GLU A 140 -1.74 0.14 -24.93
N LYS A 141 -1.67 -0.30 -23.65
CA LYS A 141 -2.36 -1.50 -23.15
C LYS A 141 -3.87 -1.30 -22.94
N GLY A 142 -4.38 -0.08 -23.10
CA GLY A 142 -5.80 0.21 -22.92
C GLY A 142 -6.25 0.20 -21.44
N ILE A 143 -5.35 0.45 -20.49
CA ILE A 143 -5.63 0.42 -19.04
C ILE A 143 -5.98 1.84 -18.57
N VAL A 144 -7.18 2.03 -18.02
CA VAL A 144 -7.57 3.29 -17.36
C VAL A 144 -6.81 3.38 -16.04
N THR A 145 -6.04 4.46 -15.85
CA THR A 145 -5.12 4.55 -14.71
C THR A 145 -5.38 5.81 -13.90
N LEU A 146 -5.58 5.64 -12.61
CA LEU A 146 -5.67 6.72 -11.62
C LEU A 146 -4.37 6.81 -10.82
N ALA A 147 -3.89 8.03 -10.57
CA ALA A 147 -2.85 8.30 -9.56
C ALA A 147 -3.27 9.49 -8.72
N ILE A 148 -3.04 9.43 -7.41
CA ILE A 148 -3.33 10.50 -6.45
C ILE A 148 -2.04 11.00 -5.80
N ASP A 149 -2.05 12.24 -5.31
CA ASP A 149 -1.01 12.70 -4.39
C ASP A 149 -1.25 12.11 -3.00
N SER A 150 -0.27 11.42 -2.47
CA SER A 150 -0.26 11.00 -1.07
C SER A 150 -0.13 12.21 -0.15
N TRP A 151 -0.52 12.04 1.12
CA TRP A 151 -0.28 13.04 2.18
C TRP A 151 1.17 13.53 2.12
N CYS A 152 1.36 14.84 2.17
CA CYS A 152 2.65 15.55 2.13
C CYS A 152 3.36 15.55 0.77
N PHE A 153 2.76 15.03 -0.31
CA PHE A 153 3.37 14.99 -1.64
C PHE A 153 2.59 15.80 -2.68
N GLY A 154 3.29 16.19 -3.76
CA GLY A 154 2.70 16.91 -4.88
C GLY A 154 2.05 18.21 -4.44
N GLU A 155 0.79 18.41 -4.82
CA GLU A 155 0.00 19.59 -4.44
C GLU A 155 -0.48 19.55 -2.96
N ARG A 156 -0.26 18.43 -2.24
CA ARG A 156 -0.50 18.29 -0.80
C ARG A 156 0.76 18.51 0.04
N LYS A 157 1.86 18.92 -0.59
CA LYS A 157 3.07 19.30 0.12
C LYS A 157 2.84 20.59 0.91
N HIS A 158 3.17 20.58 2.19
CA HIS A 158 3.15 21.80 3.00
C HIS A 158 4.27 22.76 2.56
N GLU A 159 4.13 24.08 2.81
CA GLU A 159 5.10 25.12 2.43
C GLU A 159 6.50 24.90 3.02
N GLN A 160 6.60 24.13 4.09
CA GLN A 160 7.84 23.74 4.73
C GLN A 160 8.62 22.74 3.88
N ASP A 161 9.87 22.45 4.25
CA ASP A 161 10.61 21.32 3.75
C ASP A 161 9.74 20.05 3.81
N GLY A 162 9.65 19.34 2.70
CA GLY A 162 8.75 18.19 2.57
C GLY A 162 8.96 17.13 3.66
N GLY A 163 10.21 16.87 4.04
CA GLY A 163 10.54 15.96 5.14
C GLY A 163 10.06 16.47 6.50
N GLN A 164 10.14 17.75 6.76
CA GLN A 164 9.62 18.34 7.99
C GLN A 164 8.09 18.32 8.00
N GLY A 165 7.44 18.60 6.86
CA GLY A 165 5.98 18.54 6.72
C GLY A 165 5.43 17.12 7.00
N GLU A 166 6.12 16.09 6.49
CA GLU A 166 5.76 14.70 6.77
C GLU A 166 5.92 14.33 8.25
N GLN A 167 7.01 14.78 8.89
CA GLN A 167 7.23 14.59 10.33
C GLN A 167 6.15 15.26 11.17
N ASP A 168 5.75 16.47 10.80
CA ASP A 168 4.73 17.22 11.55
C ASP A 168 3.33 16.61 11.34
N ALA A 169 3.00 16.18 10.12
CA ALA A 169 1.77 15.45 9.84
C ALA A 169 1.67 14.15 10.66
N PHE A 170 2.75 13.36 10.68
CA PHE A 170 2.82 12.12 11.47
C PHE A 170 2.57 12.38 12.97
N LYS A 171 3.27 13.35 13.56
CA LYS A 171 3.14 13.68 15.00
C LYS A 171 1.76 14.22 15.33
N LEU A 172 1.23 15.12 14.49
CA LEU A 172 -0.10 15.69 14.67
C LEU A 172 -1.19 14.62 14.61
N MET A 173 -1.10 13.72 13.64
CA MET A 173 -2.06 12.63 13.49
C MET A 173 -2.03 11.68 14.68
N LEU A 174 -0.85 11.33 15.23
CA LEU A 174 -0.75 10.52 16.44
C LEU A 174 -1.48 11.16 17.64
N TRP A 175 -1.36 12.48 17.82
CA TRP A 175 -2.08 13.18 18.89
C TRP A 175 -3.60 13.16 18.72
N ARG A 176 -4.06 12.98 17.47
CA ARG A 176 -5.49 12.92 17.12
C ARG A 176 -6.05 11.49 17.03
N GLY A 177 -5.26 10.49 17.40
CA GLY A 177 -5.68 9.09 17.26
C GLY A 177 -5.59 8.53 15.85
N GLN A 178 -5.04 9.31 14.89
CA GLN A 178 -4.85 8.92 13.52
C GLN A 178 -3.43 8.39 13.30
N VAL A 179 -3.24 7.63 12.24
CA VAL A 179 -1.93 7.15 11.77
C VAL A 179 -1.71 7.68 10.35
N LEU A 180 -0.58 8.34 10.09
CA LEU A 180 -0.30 8.91 8.76
C LEU A 180 -0.41 7.84 7.66
N TYR A 181 0.20 6.67 7.89
CA TYR A 181 0.07 5.55 6.96
C TYR A 181 -1.38 5.10 6.78
N GLY A 182 -2.15 5.09 7.86
CA GLY A 182 -3.58 4.77 7.83
C GLY A 182 -4.38 5.74 6.95
N MET A 183 -4.12 7.04 7.09
CA MET A 183 -4.76 8.06 6.26
C MET A 183 -4.33 7.95 4.78
N MET A 184 -3.04 7.64 4.51
CA MET A 184 -2.57 7.36 3.15
C MET A 184 -3.28 6.13 2.55
N MET A 185 -3.42 5.04 3.31
CA MET A 185 -4.11 3.83 2.85
C MET A 185 -5.61 4.04 2.66
N PHE A 186 -6.23 4.85 3.52
CA PHE A 186 -7.63 5.23 3.38
C PHE A 186 -7.87 6.00 2.08
N ASP A 187 -7.01 6.96 1.74
CA ASP A 187 -7.09 7.70 0.48
C ASP A 187 -6.93 6.78 -0.73
N GLU A 188 -5.99 5.82 -0.72
CA GLU A 188 -5.84 4.83 -1.80
C GLU A 188 -7.09 3.93 -1.93
N PHE A 189 -7.66 3.50 -0.80
CA PHE A 189 -8.90 2.71 -0.80
C PHE A 189 -10.08 3.50 -1.39
N ARG A 190 -10.22 4.78 -1.02
CA ARG A 190 -11.27 5.66 -1.57
C ARG A 190 -11.01 6.05 -3.02
N ALA A 191 -9.73 6.18 -3.42
CA ALA A 191 -9.35 6.37 -4.82
C ALA A 191 -9.74 5.14 -5.67
N MET A 192 -9.63 3.92 -5.11
CA MET A 192 -10.12 2.70 -5.75
C MET A 192 -11.65 2.71 -5.89
N ASP A 193 -12.40 3.25 -4.92
CA ASP A 193 -13.86 3.45 -5.05
C ASP A 193 -14.18 4.36 -6.25
N TYR A 194 -13.47 5.48 -6.36
CA TYR A 194 -13.64 6.40 -7.47
C TYR A 194 -13.31 5.74 -8.82
N LEU A 195 -12.19 5.05 -8.91
CA LEU A 195 -11.76 4.36 -10.14
C LEU A 195 -12.78 3.28 -10.56
N ALA A 196 -13.21 2.46 -9.62
CA ALA A 196 -14.20 1.40 -9.87
C ALA A 196 -15.57 1.94 -10.30
N GLY A 197 -15.91 3.17 -9.87
CA GLY A 197 -17.16 3.86 -10.24
C GLY A 197 -17.12 4.55 -11.60
N ARG A 198 -15.96 4.60 -12.27
CA ARG A 198 -15.86 5.24 -13.60
C ARG A 198 -16.57 4.41 -14.68
N PRO A 199 -17.34 5.06 -15.58
CA PRO A 199 -18.04 4.35 -16.65
C PRO A 199 -17.10 3.61 -17.62
N GLU A 200 -15.85 4.09 -17.77
CA GLU A 200 -14.83 3.50 -18.64
C GLU A 200 -14.19 2.25 -18.02
N VAL A 201 -14.40 1.97 -16.73
CA VAL A 201 -13.70 0.93 -15.98
C VAL A 201 -14.55 -0.31 -15.77
N ASP A 202 -13.95 -1.47 -15.99
CA ASP A 202 -14.49 -2.75 -15.55
C ASP A 202 -14.08 -3.01 -14.10
N ALA A 203 -15.01 -2.81 -13.17
CA ALA A 203 -14.77 -2.99 -11.74
C ALA A 203 -14.41 -4.43 -11.31
N SER A 204 -14.53 -5.40 -12.22
CA SER A 204 -14.06 -6.78 -11.96
C SER A 204 -12.58 -6.98 -12.28
N ARG A 205 -11.94 -6.01 -12.98
CA ARG A 205 -10.54 -6.03 -13.41
C ARG A 205 -9.79 -4.82 -12.85
N LEU A 206 -9.55 -4.83 -11.53
CA LEU A 206 -8.86 -3.77 -10.82
C LEU A 206 -7.48 -4.23 -10.37
N GLY A 207 -6.47 -3.38 -10.59
CA GLY A 207 -5.10 -3.61 -10.15
C GLY A 207 -4.55 -2.46 -9.31
N ALA A 208 -3.51 -2.76 -8.55
CA ALA A 208 -2.67 -1.78 -7.86
C ALA A 208 -1.20 -1.99 -8.26
N PHE A 209 -0.50 -0.90 -8.54
CA PHE A 209 0.89 -0.93 -8.96
C PHE A 209 1.67 0.23 -8.38
N GLY A 210 2.87 -0.03 -7.90
CA GLY A 210 3.77 1.02 -7.44
C GLY A 210 5.19 0.55 -7.16
N MET A 211 6.09 1.51 -6.98
CA MET A 211 7.49 1.28 -6.61
C MET A 211 7.81 1.92 -5.26
N SER A 212 8.68 1.33 -4.46
CA SER A 212 9.17 1.86 -3.19
C SER A 212 8.01 2.09 -2.19
N MET A 213 7.75 3.31 -1.73
CA MET A 213 6.53 3.65 -0.97
C MET A 213 5.27 3.17 -1.70
N GLY A 214 5.21 3.35 -3.03
CA GLY A 214 4.12 2.87 -3.86
C GLY A 214 4.00 1.34 -3.86
N SER A 215 5.13 0.61 -3.85
CA SER A 215 5.16 -0.85 -3.69
C SER A 215 4.52 -1.26 -2.36
N THR A 216 5.00 -0.70 -1.25
CA THR A 216 4.45 -0.99 0.08
C THR A 216 2.95 -0.72 0.13
N LYS A 217 2.51 0.41 -0.41
CA LYS A 217 1.09 0.77 -0.45
C LYS A 217 0.29 -0.14 -1.39
N ALA A 218 0.87 -0.62 -2.49
CA ALA A 218 0.17 -1.52 -3.43
C ALA A 218 -0.17 -2.86 -2.78
N TRP A 219 0.79 -3.54 -2.12
CA TRP A 219 0.49 -4.81 -1.45
C TRP A 219 -0.34 -4.62 -0.16
N TRP A 220 -0.20 -3.49 0.56
CA TRP A 220 -1.13 -3.16 1.64
C TRP A 220 -2.56 -2.96 1.13
N LEU A 221 -2.73 -2.21 0.04
CA LEU A 221 -4.06 -1.99 -0.54
C LEU A 221 -4.68 -3.32 -1.02
N ALA A 222 -3.90 -4.17 -1.70
CA ALA A 222 -4.37 -5.47 -2.12
C ALA A 222 -4.74 -6.37 -0.92
N ALA A 223 -4.02 -6.29 0.19
CA ALA A 223 -4.36 -6.98 1.43
C ALA A 223 -5.66 -6.46 2.06
N LEU A 224 -5.86 -5.14 2.05
CA LEU A 224 -7.00 -4.46 2.69
C LEU A 224 -8.27 -4.47 1.81
N ASP A 225 -8.13 -4.49 0.49
CA ASP A 225 -9.24 -4.42 -0.47
C ASP A 225 -9.29 -5.64 -1.40
N PRO A 226 -10.23 -6.58 -1.21
CA PRO A 226 -10.39 -7.75 -2.06
C PRO A 226 -10.79 -7.45 -3.52
N ARG A 227 -11.19 -6.23 -3.84
CA ARG A 227 -11.50 -5.80 -5.21
C ARG A 227 -10.24 -5.67 -6.07
N VAL A 228 -9.08 -5.42 -5.46
CA VAL A 228 -7.78 -5.44 -6.14
C VAL A 228 -7.48 -6.88 -6.55
N LYS A 229 -7.61 -7.20 -7.83
CA LYS A 229 -7.41 -8.54 -8.39
C LYS A 229 -5.96 -8.82 -8.71
N VAL A 230 -5.22 -7.77 -9.07
CA VAL A 230 -3.81 -7.85 -9.46
C VAL A 230 -3.00 -6.87 -8.64
N CYS A 231 -2.08 -7.38 -7.84
CA CYS A 231 -1.08 -6.59 -7.12
C CYS A 231 0.26 -6.69 -7.83
N MET A 232 0.88 -5.54 -8.10
CA MET A 232 2.23 -5.48 -8.67
C MET A 232 3.04 -4.49 -7.85
N ASP A 233 4.19 -4.92 -7.40
CA ASP A 233 5.05 -4.09 -6.56
C ASP A 233 6.53 -4.21 -6.94
N VAL A 234 7.24 -3.08 -6.87
CA VAL A 234 8.63 -2.94 -7.27
C VAL A 234 9.45 -2.37 -6.12
N CYS A 235 10.48 -3.10 -5.70
CA CYS A 235 11.48 -2.63 -4.72
C CYS A 235 10.84 -2.14 -3.42
N CYS A 236 10.12 -2.96 -2.69
CA CYS A 236 9.76 -2.78 -1.27
C CYS A 236 8.80 -3.86 -0.71
N LEU A 237 8.93 -5.11 -1.15
CA LEU A 237 8.34 -6.22 -0.39
C LEU A 237 9.21 -6.52 0.84
N THR A 238 9.10 -5.66 1.84
CA THR A 238 10.08 -5.60 2.94
C THR A 238 9.58 -6.34 4.17
N ASP A 239 10.35 -7.30 4.66
CA ASP A 239 10.11 -7.92 5.97
C ASP A 239 10.54 -6.98 7.11
N TYR A 240 9.62 -6.61 7.99
CA TYR A 240 9.86 -5.64 9.05
C TYR A 240 10.90 -6.12 10.08
N GLU A 241 10.95 -7.42 10.37
CA GLU A 241 11.95 -7.96 11.30
C GLU A 241 13.35 -7.93 10.69
N GLU A 242 13.45 -8.16 9.38
CA GLU A 242 14.74 -8.04 8.67
C GLU A 242 15.22 -6.59 8.64
N LEU A 243 14.35 -5.59 8.50
CA LEU A 243 14.73 -4.19 8.65
C LEU A 243 15.29 -3.89 10.04
N ILE A 244 14.66 -4.42 11.10
CA ILE A 244 15.16 -4.26 12.48
C ILE A 244 16.52 -4.93 12.61
N ARG A 245 16.65 -6.16 12.15
CA ARG A 245 17.89 -6.96 12.24
C ARG A 245 19.06 -6.33 11.50
N THR A 246 18.79 -5.70 10.35
CA THR A 246 19.82 -5.06 9.51
C THR A 246 20.05 -3.58 9.83
N HIS A 247 19.38 -3.04 10.88
CA HIS A 247 19.44 -1.62 11.26
C HIS A 247 19.01 -0.65 10.14
N ALA A 248 18.13 -1.09 9.23
CA ALA A 248 17.68 -0.34 8.07
C ALA A 248 16.42 0.53 8.33
N LEU A 249 15.90 0.59 9.57
CA LEU A 249 14.74 1.42 9.90
C LEU A 249 14.92 2.90 9.54
N LYS A 250 16.15 3.42 9.70
CA LYS A 250 16.50 4.81 9.38
C LYS A 250 16.35 5.17 7.90
N ASP A 251 16.30 4.18 7.03
CA ASP A 251 16.29 4.34 5.57
C ASP A 251 14.86 4.44 5.02
N HIS A 252 13.85 4.25 5.89
CA HIS A 252 12.44 4.43 5.57
C HIS A 252 11.87 5.72 6.18
N GLY A 253 10.96 6.39 5.45
CA GLY A 253 10.28 7.60 5.90
C GLY A 253 9.40 7.36 7.13
N ILE A 254 9.12 8.43 7.87
CA ILE A 254 8.32 8.35 9.11
C ILE A 254 6.90 7.82 8.85
N TYR A 255 6.36 7.99 7.65
CA TYR A 255 5.03 7.48 7.26
C TYR A 255 4.90 5.98 7.45
N TYR A 256 6.00 5.24 7.34
CA TYR A 256 6.05 3.76 7.31
C TYR A 256 5.60 3.09 8.62
N TYR A 257 5.57 3.85 9.72
CA TYR A 257 5.41 3.29 11.05
C TYR A 257 3.95 3.28 11.51
N VAL A 258 3.39 2.06 11.68
CA VAL A 258 2.07 1.81 12.23
C VAL A 258 2.23 1.36 13.68
N PRO A 259 1.64 2.05 14.66
CA PRO A 259 1.77 1.69 16.08
C PRO A 259 1.33 0.25 16.35
N ALA A 260 2.12 -0.47 17.13
CA ALA A 260 1.85 -1.85 17.57
C ALA A 260 1.72 -2.90 16.44
N LEU A 261 2.01 -2.58 15.17
CA LEU A 261 1.84 -3.49 14.05
C LEU A 261 2.44 -4.88 14.31
N LEU A 262 3.68 -4.94 14.77
CA LEU A 262 4.41 -6.20 14.98
C LEU A 262 3.90 -7.06 16.17
N LYS A 263 2.97 -6.55 16.98
CA LYS A 263 2.24 -7.37 17.95
C LYS A 263 1.17 -8.24 17.29
N HIS A 264 0.75 -7.90 16.09
CA HIS A 264 -0.39 -8.49 15.38
C HIS A 264 -0.02 -9.10 14.05
N PHE A 265 0.89 -8.48 13.30
CA PHE A 265 1.23 -8.85 11.92
C PHE A 265 2.73 -8.81 11.66
N GLN A 266 3.23 -9.85 11.01
CA GLN A 266 4.44 -9.80 10.22
C GLN A 266 4.10 -9.42 8.78
N THR A 267 5.10 -9.03 7.98
CA THR A 267 4.87 -8.68 6.56
C THR A 267 4.21 -9.83 5.79
N ALA A 268 4.65 -11.05 6.02
CA ALA A 268 4.06 -12.23 5.38
C ALA A 268 2.57 -12.41 5.75
N ASP A 269 2.17 -12.14 7.00
CA ASP A 269 0.78 -12.26 7.44
C ASP A 269 -0.14 -11.27 6.71
N ILE A 270 0.37 -10.06 6.42
CA ILE A 270 -0.38 -9.06 5.63
C ILE A 270 -0.52 -9.54 4.20
N ASN A 271 0.54 -10.08 3.59
CA ASN A 271 0.53 -10.56 2.22
C ASN A 271 -0.29 -11.86 2.05
N GLU A 272 -0.48 -12.67 3.09
CA GLU A 272 -1.43 -13.79 3.08
C GLU A 272 -2.88 -13.34 2.79
N LEU A 273 -3.23 -12.08 3.07
CA LEU A 273 -4.55 -11.52 2.76
C LEU A 273 -4.77 -11.29 1.26
N ILE A 274 -3.70 -11.34 0.45
CA ILE A 274 -3.79 -11.24 -1.01
C ILE A 274 -4.15 -12.60 -1.63
N VAL A 275 -3.69 -13.71 -1.06
CA VAL A 275 -3.90 -15.08 -1.58
C VAL A 275 -5.39 -15.36 -1.78
N PRO A 276 -5.82 -15.98 -2.89
CA PRO A 276 -5.05 -16.50 -4.03
C PRO A 276 -5.03 -15.57 -5.26
N ARG A 277 -5.17 -14.26 -5.07
CA ARG A 277 -5.19 -13.26 -6.16
C ARG A 277 -3.78 -13.04 -6.73
N ALA A 278 -3.72 -12.56 -7.98
CA ALA A 278 -2.46 -12.37 -8.67
C ALA A 278 -1.55 -11.36 -7.94
N HIS A 279 -0.32 -11.79 -7.63
CA HIS A 279 0.68 -10.98 -6.93
C HIS A 279 2.07 -11.13 -7.57
N LEU A 280 2.54 -10.04 -8.19
CA LEU A 280 3.91 -9.92 -8.68
C LEU A 280 4.70 -8.97 -7.79
N SER A 281 5.83 -9.42 -7.28
CA SER A 281 6.81 -8.58 -6.57
C SER A 281 8.20 -8.75 -7.19
N VAL A 282 8.81 -7.64 -7.64
CA VAL A 282 10.16 -7.64 -8.21
C VAL A 282 11.05 -6.71 -7.38
N ASN A 283 12.17 -7.23 -6.88
CA ASN A 283 13.02 -6.55 -5.91
C ASN A 283 14.49 -6.60 -6.31
N GLY A 284 15.27 -5.64 -5.80
CA GLY A 284 16.73 -5.63 -5.99
C GLY A 284 17.44 -6.49 -4.94
N ARG A 285 18.36 -7.36 -5.37
CA ARG A 285 19.17 -8.18 -4.46
C ARG A 285 20.16 -7.35 -3.63
N ARG A 286 20.55 -6.17 -4.13
CA ARG A 286 21.45 -5.23 -3.47
C ARG A 286 20.73 -3.98 -2.93
N ASP A 287 19.40 -4.03 -2.87
CA ASP A 287 18.58 -2.94 -2.36
C ASP A 287 18.67 -2.88 -0.82
N PRO A 288 19.28 -1.83 -0.23
CA PRO A 288 19.38 -1.72 1.22
C PRO A 288 18.04 -1.47 1.91
N LEU A 289 17.03 -0.97 1.17
CA LEU A 289 15.68 -0.72 1.68
C LEU A 289 14.84 -2.00 1.77
N THR A 290 15.27 -3.05 1.03
CA THR A 290 14.52 -4.31 0.93
C THR A 290 15.48 -5.49 1.09
N PRO A 291 15.91 -5.82 2.31
CA PRO A 291 16.84 -6.91 2.53
C PRO A 291 16.39 -8.22 1.88
N PRO A 292 17.20 -8.86 1.01
CA PRO A 292 16.77 -10.00 0.20
C PRO A 292 16.33 -11.22 1.02
N ALA A 293 16.94 -11.44 2.19
CA ALA A 293 16.52 -12.51 3.10
C ALA A 293 15.06 -12.36 3.56
N GLY A 294 14.58 -11.10 3.73
CA GLY A 294 13.19 -10.82 4.05
C GLY A 294 12.24 -11.15 2.90
N VAL A 295 12.63 -10.80 1.67
CA VAL A 295 11.85 -11.14 0.46
C VAL A 295 11.74 -12.67 0.30
N GLU A 296 12.83 -13.39 0.48
CA GLU A 296 12.85 -14.85 0.43
C GLU A 296 11.96 -15.47 1.52
N LYS A 297 12.03 -14.95 2.75
CA LYS A 297 11.17 -15.38 3.86
C LYS A 297 9.68 -15.20 3.54
N ILE A 298 9.30 -14.06 2.97
CA ILE A 298 7.91 -13.79 2.56
C ILE A 298 7.50 -14.75 1.44
N ARG A 299 8.33 -14.92 0.41
CA ARG A 299 8.07 -15.85 -0.69
C ARG A 299 7.84 -17.28 -0.18
N ASP A 300 8.74 -17.77 0.66
CA ASP A 300 8.71 -19.14 1.18
C ASP A 300 7.45 -19.39 2.05
N ARG A 301 6.90 -18.31 2.65
CA ARG A 301 5.65 -18.36 3.39
C ARG A 301 4.41 -18.35 2.46
N LEU A 302 4.43 -17.61 1.36
CA LEU A 302 3.28 -17.44 0.48
C LEU A 302 3.13 -18.58 -0.53
N MET A 303 4.22 -19.06 -1.12
CA MET A 303 4.18 -20.07 -2.20
C MET A 303 3.43 -21.35 -1.83
N PRO A 304 3.56 -21.93 -0.60
CA PRO A 304 2.75 -23.08 -0.21
C PRO A 304 1.24 -22.80 -0.23
N LEU A 305 0.82 -21.59 0.19
CA LEU A 305 -0.60 -21.21 0.17
C LEU A 305 -1.13 -21.10 -1.27
N TYR A 306 -0.40 -20.46 -2.17
CA TYR A 306 -0.80 -20.39 -3.59
C TYR A 306 -0.90 -21.79 -4.21
N ARG A 307 0.02 -22.70 -3.87
CA ARG A 307 0.01 -24.09 -4.32
C ARG A 307 -1.23 -24.85 -3.79
N GLU A 308 -1.60 -24.62 -2.54
CA GLU A 308 -2.81 -25.22 -1.93
C GLU A 308 -4.08 -24.84 -2.71
N TYR A 309 -4.12 -23.61 -3.24
CA TYR A 309 -5.22 -23.11 -4.08
C TYR A 309 -5.12 -23.50 -5.56
N GLY A 310 -4.05 -24.21 -5.98
CA GLY A 310 -3.79 -24.50 -7.40
C GLY A 310 -3.53 -23.23 -8.23
N LYS A 311 -2.96 -22.20 -7.58
CA LYS A 311 -2.73 -20.85 -8.11
C LYS A 311 -1.24 -20.43 -8.03
N GLU A 312 -0.34 -21.40 -8.12
CA GLU A 312 1.09 -21.15 -8.00
C GLU A 312 1.61 -20.15 -9.03
N GLU A 313 1.03 -20.15 -10.25
CA GLU A 313 1.38 -19.23 -11.33
C GLU A 313 0.88 -17.79 -11.09
N ASP A 314 -0.08 -17.60 -10.18
CA ASP A 314 -0.62 -16.28 -9.83
C ASP A 314 0.23 -15.57 -8.76
N CYS A 315 1.34 -16.17 -8.30
CA CYS A 315 2.30 -15.55 -7.39
C CYS A 315 3.73 -15.64 -7.93
N ARG A 316 4.37 -14.47 -8.10
CA ARG A 316 5.75 -14.38 -8.56
C ARG A 316 6.53 -13.35 -7.74
N ILE A 317 7.49 -13.80 -6.96
CA ILE A 317 8.34 -12.95 -6.11
C ILE A 317 9.79 -13.19 -6.51
N GLU A 318 10.44 -12.16 -7.08
CA GLU A 318 11.76 -12.27 -7.70
C GLU A 318 12.75 -11.25 -7.17
N LEU A 319 14.03 -11.64 -7.21
CA LEU A 319 15.19 -10.83 -6.86
C LEU A 319 16.10 -10.67 -8.08
N PHE A 320 16.27 -9.44 -8.52
CA PHE A 320 17.16 -9.05 -9.62
C PHE A 320 18.49 -8.51 -9.08
N ASP A 321 19.57 -8.62 -9.86
CA ASP A 321 20.88 -8.13 -9.44
C ASP A 321 21.03 -6.61 -9.61
N CYS A 322 20.29 -5.86 -8.81
CA CYS A 322 20.29 -4.39 -8.79
C CYS A 322 20.11 -3.84 -7.39
N GLU A 323 20.25 -2.53 -7.28
CA GLU A 323 19.90 -1.72 -6.12
C GLU A 323 18.41 -1.30 -6.21
N HIS A 324 18.04 -0.18 -5.57
CA HIS A 324 16.68 0.37 -5.55
C HIS A 324 16.29 1.04 -6.88
N VAL A 325 16.09 0.24 -7.92
CA VAL A 325 15.82 0.71 -9.30
C VAL A 325 15.01 -0.31 -10.07
N GLU A 326 14.09 0.16 -10.95
CA GLU A 326 13.42 -0.68 -11.93
C GLU A 326 14.34 -0.90 -13.15
N LEU A 327 14.82 -2.12 -13.32
CA LEU A 327 15.58 -2.50 -14.51
C LEU A 327 14.66 -2.73 -15.72
N PRO A 328 15.19 -2.64 -16.97
CA PRO A 328 14.42 -3.00 -18.18
C PRO A 328 13.84 -4.42 -18.13
N GLU A 329 14.58 -5.38 -17.56
CA GLU A 329 14.14 -6.76 -17.38
C GLU A 329 12.97 -6.86 -16.38
N MET A 330 13.01 -6.12 -15.28
CA MET A 330 11.90 -6.04 -14.31
C MET A 330 10.67 -5.44 -14.99
N ARG A 331 10.85 -4.32 -15.73
CA ARG A 331 9.77 -3.68 -16.48
C ARG A 331 9.12 -4.63 -17.48
N LYS A 332 9.90 -5.42 -18.19
CA LYS A 332 9.39 -6.44 -19.10
C LYS A 332 8.49 -7.43 -18.39
N VAL A 333 8.95 -7.98 -17.26
CA VAL A 333 8.17 -8.91 -16.41
C VAL A 333 6.87 -8.28 -15.93
N ILE A 334 6.91 -7.01 -15.48
CA ILE A 334 5.74 -6.27 -15.02
C ILE A 334 4.71 -6.11 -16.16
N LEU A 335 5.15 -5.71 -17.34
CA LEU A 335 4.28 -5.49 -18.48
C LEU A 335 3.66 -6.78 -19.03
N GLU A 336 4.41 -7.90 -19.04
CA GLU A 336 3.90 -9.23 -19.37
C GLU A 336 2.88 -9.71 -18.34
N TRP A 337 3.10 -9.42 -17.04
CA TRP A 337 2.16 -9.72 -15.97
C TRP A 337 0.86 -8.92 -16.09
N MET A 338 0.95 -7.63 -16.42
CA MET A 338 -0.22 -6.79 -16.71
C MET A 338 -1.04 -7.36 -17.85
N ASP A 339 -0.39 -7.80 -18.93
CA ASP A 339 -1.09 -8.39 -20.08
C ASP A 339 -1.84 -9.67 -19.68
N ARG A 340 -1.20 -10.54 -18.92
CA ARG A 340 -1.78 -11.82 -18.52
C ARG A 340 -2.91 -11.67 -17.50
N GLU A 341 -2.69 -10.87 -16.46
CA GLU A 341 -3.56 -10.89 -15.27
C GLU A 341 -4.59 -9.77 -15.24
N LEU A 342 -4.31 -8.65 -15.91
CA LEU A 342 -5.17 -7.47 -15.85
C LEU A 342 -5.89 -7.20 -17.17
N VAL A 343 -5.17 -7.31 -18.29
CA VAL A 343 -5.76 -7.07 -19.62
C VAL A 343 -6.52 -8.31 -20.10
N GLY A 344 -5.98 -9.53 -19.92
CA GLY A 344 -6.60 -10.82 -20.28
C GLY A 344 -6.38 -11.21 -21.72
#